data_8e99ffc562503ade24dae7434986aeff
#
_entry.id   8e99ffc562503ade24dae7434986aeff
#
_cell.length_a   1.000
_cell.length_b   1.000
_cell.length_c   1.000
_cell.angle_alpha   90.00
_cell.angle_beta   90.00
_cell.angle_gamma   90.00
#
_symmetry.space_group_name_H-M   'P 1'
#
loop_
_entity.id
_entity.type
_entity.pdbx_description
1 polymer ?
#
loop_
_entity_poly.entity_id
_entity_poly.type
_entity_poly.pdbx_seq_one_letter_code
_entity_poly.pdbx_strand_id
1 'polypeptide(L)'
;MKKRLSALAILASILLIGCAADKGDAKTDETVDANTDSAVATEALTPEESVLKHLPEASYFNGENFNIGWSQQYDFNEVYFTLEETEGDSIYEAVYERNRMTEEKLGITIVGENIGSWLDIPQTVAKLVQSDDDTYDVFCMSTVQTFNCVLQGYLCDISALDVINFENPWWDSQAILEQYSHGTDNVYFISGDINYQDDYALSAVMFNKRLCAEQDIQPYDDVRNNTWTVDTYFKYLSLFGADLDGNGKYTKHDMYGATNGSGILSYFLAASGEHLVCFDKEGNAYLNSNERIFDVANKVLNLVNDKNNPSYCIVDANPAIDWVIGGTLFPNEHAAFTEDSIHKINEMRFTMEEDFGVLAFA
;
A
#
# COMPACT_ATOMS: atom_id res chain seq x y z
N MET A 1 26.74 -2.71 15.60
CA MET A 1 25.43 -3.34 15.56
C MET A 1 24.41 -2.69 16.51
N LYS A 2 24.51 -2.75 17.85
CA LYS A 2 23.48 -2.20 18.75
C LYS A 2 23.14 -0.72 18.53
N LYS A 3 24.14 0.16 18.28
CA LYS A 3 23.88 1.58 18.00
C LYS A 3 23.11 1.81 16.69
N ARG A 4 23.41 1.05 15.63
CA ARG A 4 22.77 1.17 14.31
C ARG A 4 21.32 0.66 14.34
N LEU A 5 21.04 -0.44 15.04
CA LEU A 5 19.66 -0.92 15.25
C LEU A 5 18.80 0.08 16.02
N SER A 6 19.38 0.76 17.03
CA SER A 6 18.68 1.84 17.73
C SER A 6 18.42 3.06 16.83
N ALA A 7 19.35 3.38 15.90
CA ALA A 7 19.20 4.46 14.93
C ALA A 7 18.05 4.18 13.95
N LEU A 8 17.92 2.94 13.47
CA LEU A 8 16.86 2.52 12.57
C LEU A 8 15.47 2.76 13.16
N ALA A 9 15.25 2.27 14.38
CA ALA A 9 13.97 2.40 15.05
C ALA A 9 13.59 3.87 15.35
N ILE A 10 14.58 4.67 15.72
CA ILE A 10 14.42 6.10 15.98
C ILE A 10 14.14 6.85 14.66
N LEU A 11 14.85 6.54 13.58
CA LEU A 11 14.65 7.14 12.27
C LEU A 11 13.22 6.89 11.77
N ALA A 12 12.78 5.64 11.79
CA ALA A 12 11.43 5.27 11.42
C ALA A 12 10.38 6.06 12.19
N SER A 13 10.55 6.22 13.51
CA SER A 13 9.61 6.94 14.36
C SER A 13 9.56 8.46 14.07
N ILE A 14 10.66 9.08 13.66
CA ILE A 14 10.71 10.53 13.39
C ILE A 14 10.21 10.86 11.98
N LEU A 15 10.53 10.03 10.99
CA LEU A 15 10.05 10.20 9.62
C LEU A 15 8.51 10.30 9.55
N LEU A 16 7.81 9.73 10.53
CA LEU A 16 6.36 9.72 10.63
C LEU A 16 5.77 10.96 11.31
N ILE A 17 6.51 11.61 12.21
CA ILE A 17 6.04 12.79 12.94
C ILE A 17 5.92 14.03 12.03
N GLY A 18 6.73 14.11 10.98
CA GLY A 18 6.70 15.23 10.02
C GLY A 18 5.40 15.36 9.21
N CYS A 19 4.63 14.27 9.09
CA CYS A 19 3.37 14.28 8.34
C CYS A 19 2.12 14.63 9.17
N ALA A 20 2.23 14.73 10.50
CA ALA A 20 1.10 14.96 11.40
C ALA A 20 0.79 16.43 11.72
N ALA A 21 1.54 17.39 11.19
CA ALA A 21 1.41 18.81 11.51
C ALA A 21 0.49 19.52 10.51
N ASP A 22 -0.78 19.38 10.57
CA ASP A 22 -1.81 20.45 10.49
C ASP A 22 -3.24 19.90 10.61
N LYS A 23 -3.74 19.71 11.82
CA LYS A 23 -5.17 19.64 12.07
C LYS A 23 -5.58 20.90 12.81
N GLY A 24 -6.19 21.82 12.04
CA GLY A 24 -6.70 23.08 12.52
C GLY A 24 -7.67 22.91 13.70
N ASP A 25 -7.52 23.80 14.68
CA ASP A 25 -8.33 23.97 15.88
C ASP A 25 -9.84 24.02 15.61
N ALA A 26 -10.55 23.02 16.03
CA ALA A 26 -11.99 23.11 16.26
C ALA A 26 -12.21 23.47 17.75
N LYS A 27 -12.46 24.75 18.01
CA LYS A 27 -12.91 25.24 19.32
C LYS A 27 -14.31 24.70 19.62
N THR A 28 -14.43 23.93 20.68
CA THR A 28 -15.69 23.76 21.41
C THR A 28 -15.59 24.47 22.74
N ASP A 29 -16.42 25.52 22.89
CA ASP A 29 -16.73 26.17 24.16
C ASP A 29 -17.60 25.23 25.00
N GLU A 30 -17.10 24.79 26.14
CA GLU A 30 -17.96 24.38 27.27
C GLU A 30 -17.36 24.86 28.57
N THR A 31 -18.11 25.75 29.19
CA THR A 31 -17.93 26.22 30.57
C THR A 31 -18.31 25.14 31.57
N VAL A 32 -17.41 24.75 32.46
CA VAL A 32 -17.73 24.00 33.67
C VAL A 32 -16.99 24.58 34.87
N ASP A 33 -17.80 24.78 35.94
CA ASP A 33 -17.47 25.33 37.23
C ASP A 33 -16.34 24.63 37.98
N ALA A 34 -15.66 25.44 38.77
CA ALA A 34 -14.60 25.05 39.68
C ALA A 34 -15.15 24.30 40.91
N ASN A 35 -14.52 23.18 41.28
CA ASN A 35 -13.99 22.99 42.65
C ASN A 35 -13.13 21.74 42.85
N THR A 36 -11.93 21.98 43.41
CA THR A 36 -11.11 21.14 44.29
C THR A 36 -10.71 19.72 43.90
N ASP A 37 -9.48 19.47 43.60
CA ASP A 37 -8.43 18.84 44.40
C ASP A 37 -7.18 18.61 43.53
N SER A 38 -6.05 19.14 43.98
CA SER A 38 -4.80 19.08 43.23
C SER A 38 -4.17 17.69 43.33
N ALA A 39 -4.59 16.79 42.49
CA ALA A 39 -3.71 15.76 41.95
C ALA A 39 -3.20 16.30 40.60
N VAL A 40 -1.92 16.60 40.51
CA VAL A 40 -1.27 16.88 39.22
C VAL A 40 -1.41 15.59 38.40
N ALA A 41 -2.47 15.51 37.60
CA ALA A 41 -2.59 14.52 36.58
C ALA A 41 -1.42 14.82 35.63
N THR A 42 -0.42 13.96 35.60
CA THR A 42 0.58 13.95 34.54
C THR A 42 -0.21 13.64 33.30
N GLU A 43 -0.44 14.64 32.46
CA GLU A 43 -1.07 14.44 31.13
C GLU A 43 -0.31 13.31 30.42
N ALA A 44 -1.02 12.30 29.97
CA ALA A 44 -0.42 11.23 29.21
C ALA A 44 0.15 11.84 27.91
N LEU A 45 1.42 11.59 27.64
CA LEU A 45 2.07 12.06 26.41
C LEU A 45 1.34 11.48 25.19
N THR A 46 1.24 12.27 24.11
CA THR A 46 0.84 11.72 22.82
C THR A 46 1.88 10.70 22.34
N PRO A 47 1.52 9.81 21.39
CA PRO A 47 2.49 8.89 20.81
C PRO A 47 3.74 9.61 20.28
N GLU A 48 3.56 10.74 19.59
CA GLU A 48 4.64 11.56 19.03
C GLU A 48 5.52 12.15 20.15
N GLU A 49 4.93 12.73 21.19
CA GLU A 49 5.66 13.27 22.33
C GLU A 49 6.44 12.17 23.06
N SER A 50 5.88 10.97 23.13
CA SER A 50 6.54 9.80 23.73
C SER A 50 7.80 9.43 22.95
N VAL A 51 7.73 9.38 21.61
CA VAL A 51 8.89 9.11 20.76
C VAL A 51 9.93 10.21 20.90
N LEU A 52 9.54 11.48 20.77
CA LEU A 52 10.46 12.63 20.86
C LEU A 52 11.22 12.70 22.18
N LYS A 53 10.59 12.28 23.27
CA LYS A 53 11.20 12.24 24.60
C LYS A 53 12.32 11.19 24.71
N HIS A 54 12.24 10.12 23.94
CA HIS A 54 13.20 9.02 24.01
C HIS A 54 14.30 9.13 22.94
N LEU A 55 14.27 10.18 22.11
CA LEU A 55 15.32 10.40 21.11
C LEU A 55 16.64 10.80 21.77
N PRO A 56 17.75 10.29 21.27
CA PRO A 56 19.07 10.75 21.69
C PRO A 56 19.30 12.20 21.22
N GLU A 57 20.22 12.88 21.89
CA GLU A 57 20.74 14.15 21.41
C GLU A 57 21.40 14.01 20.03
N ALA A 58 21.28 15.02 19.16
CA ALA A 58 21.83 15.00 17.79
C ALA A 58 23.32 14.64 17.72
N SER A 59 24.07 15.00 18.75
CA SER A 59 25.49 14.65 18.87
C SER A 59 25.78 13.15 19.08
N TYR A 60 24.75 12.33 19.37
CA TYR A 60 24.93 10.90 19.63
C TYR A 60 25.44 10.13 18.42
N PHE A 61 24.92 10.44 17.24
CA PHE A 61 25.32 9.81 15.99
C PHE A 61 26.49 10.52 15.29
N ASN A 62 26.80 11.76 15.72
CA ASN A 62 28.00 12.51 15.31
C ASN A 62 28.17 12.68 13.79
N GLY A 63 27.07 12.87 13.06
CA GLY A 63 27.08 13.04 11.60
C GLY A 63 27.31 11.74 10.81
N GLU A 64 27.12 10.59 11.42
CA GLU A 64 27.21 9.30 10.72
C GLU A 64 26.19 9.19 9.59
N ASN A 65 26.57 8.52 8.51
CA ASN A 65 25.62 8.19 7.46
C ASN A 65 24.67 7.09 7.93
N PHE A 66 23.39 7.26 7.56
CA PHE A 66 22.36 6.23 7.64
C PHE A 66 22.07 5.76 6.22
N ASN A 67 22.58 4.57 5.88
CA ASN A 67 22.59 4.05 4.53
C ASN A 67 21.38 3.15 4.26
N ILE A 68 20.59 3.51 3.25
CA ILE A 68 19.37 2.79 2.84
C ILE A 68 19.63 2.17 1.47
N GLY A 69 19.68 0.82 1.41
CA GLY A 69 19.70 0.09 0.15
C GLY A 69 18.28 -0.10 -0.37
N TRP A 70 17.99 0.36 -1.59
CA TRP A 70 16.66 0.22 -2.15
C TRP A 70 16.66 -0.47 -3.52
N SER A 71 15.53 -1.08 -3.89
CA SER A 71 15.36 -1.73 -5.18
C SER A 71 14.40 -0.99 -6.07
N GLN A 72 14.73 -0.95 -7.35
CA GLN A 72 13.85 -0.40 -8.36
C GLN A 72 12.73 -1.40 -8.70
N GLN A 73 11.48 -0.95 -8.65
CA GLN A 73 10.31 -1.72 -9.02
C GLN A 73 9.38 -0.89 -9.91
N TYR A 74 9.20 -1.28 -11.19
CA TYR A 74 8.37 -0.58 -12.18
C TYR A 74 8.64 0.94 -12.21
N ASP A 75 7.60 1.74 -12.43
CA ASP A 75 7.65 3.20 -12.42
C ASP A 75 7.61 3.81 -10.99
N PHE A 76 7.53 2.97 -9.95
CA PHE A 76 7.68 3.37 -8.54
C PHE A 76 9.16 3.58 -8.17
N ASN A 77 9.90 4.28 -9.01
CA ASN A 77 11.34 4.19 -9.05
C ASN A 77 12.06 5.13 -8.11
N GLU A 78 11.36 5.99 -7.44
CA GLU A 78 12.01 6.98 -6.60
C GLU A 78 11.80 6.62 -5.14
N VAL A 79 12.85 6.14 -4.51
CA VAL A 79 12.87 6.05 -3.07
C VAL A 79 13.07 7.44 -2.51
N TYR A 80 12.05 7.91 -1.86
CA TYR A 80 11.92 9.26 -1.33
C TYR A 80 12.76 9.51 -0.08
N PHE A 81 13.83 8.76 0.11
CA PHE A 81 14.74 8.97 1.24
C PHE A 81 15.91 9.92 0.92
N THR A 82 16.16 10.21 -0.37
CA THR A 82 17.35 10.96 -0.81
C THR A 82 17.07 11.97 -1.89
N LEU A 83 15.82 12.45 -1.98
CA LEU A 83 15.49 13.47 -2.98
C LEU A 83 16.23 14.76 -2.70
N GLU A 84 16.83 15.32 -3.75
CA GLU A 84 17.27 16.71 -3.76
C GLU A 84 16.03 17.62 -3.73
N GLU A 85 16.22 18.88 -3.29
CA GLU A 85 15.17 19.88 -3.33
C GLU A 85 14.61 20.02 -4.74
N THR A 86 13.30 19.72 -4.91
CA THR A 86 12.61 19.81 -6.20
C THR A 86 11.50 20.84 -6.11
N GLU A 87 11.58 21.88 -6.94
CA GLU A 87 10.52 22.87 -7.01
C GLU A 87 9.28 22.35 -7.75
N GLY A 88 8.10 22.53 -7.17
CA GLY A 88 6.82 22.42 -7.87
C GLY A 88 6.06 21.10 -7.69
N ASP A 89 6.56 20.16 -6.89
CA ASP A 89 5.80 18.98 -6.49
C ASP A 89 5.68 18.91 -4.96
N SER A 90 4.45 19.06 -4.45
CA SER A 90 4.18 19.15 -3.02
C SER A 90 4.53 17.88 -2.23
N ILE A 91 4.49 16.71 -2.87
CA ILE A 91 4.86 15.44 -2.23
C ILE A 91 6.39 15.39 -2.08
N TYR A 92 7.11 15.70 -3.14
CA TYR A 92 8.58 15.73 -3.10
C TYR A 92 9.12 16.77 -2.11
N GLU A 93 8.53 17.96 -2.07
CA GLU A 93 8.85 18.97 -1.07
C GLU A 93 8.62 18.47 0.37
N ALA A 94 7.49 17.81 0.63
CA ALA A 94 7.17 17.26 1.94
C ALA A 94 8.15 16.16 2.36
N VAL A 95 8.52 15.25 1.44
CA VAL A 95 9.49 14.19 1.69
C VAL A 95 10.88 14.77 1.97
N TYR A 96 11.31 15.74 1.18
CA TYR A 96 12.59 16.44 1.39
C TYR A 96 12.65 17.11 2.77
N GLU A 97 11.63 17.89 3.14
CA GLU A 97 11.55 18.52 4.45
C GLU A 97 11.53 17.52 5.60
N ARG A 98 10.78 16.42 5.48
CA ARG A 98 10.79 15.33 6.45
C ARG A 98 12.21 14.78 6.65
N ASN A 99 12.91 14.49 5.56
CA ASN A 99 14.27 13.95 5.63
C ASN A 99 15.22 14.95 6.29
N ARG A 100 15.18 16.22 5.89
CA ARG A 100 15.99 17.31 6.46
C ARG A 100 15.75 17.47 7.96
N MET A 101 14.48 17.49 8.39
CA MET A 101 14.14 17.58 9.82
C MET A 101 14.68 16.38 10.62
N THR A 102 14.66 15.20 10.01
CA THR A 102 15.17 13.97 10.63
C THR A 102 16.68 14.01 10.78
N GLU A 103 17.39 14.44 9.75
CA GLU A 103 18.85 14.63 9.77
C GLU A 103 19.28 15.63 10.84
N GLU A 104 18.61 16.78 10.90
CA GLU A 104 18.87 17.79 11.93
C GLU A 104 18.61 17.27 13.34
N LYS A 105 17.50 16.55 13.52
CA LYS A 105 17.08 16.04 14.83
C LYS A 105 18.01 14.97 15.36
N LEU A 106 18.47 14.08 14.50
CA LEU A 106 19.32 12.95 14.89
C LEU A 106 20.83 13.22 14.73
N GLY A 107 21.21 14.25 13.97
CA GLY A 107 22.60 14.51 13.64
C GLY A 107 23.19 13.43 12.77
N ILE A 108 22.47 12.96 11.77
CA ILE A 108 22.87 11.96 10.77
C ILE A 108 22.81 12.56 9.37
N THR A 109 23.28 11.79 8.39
CA THR A 109 23.03 12.03 6.97
C THR A 109 22.35 10.83 6.37
N ILE A 110 21.17 11.00 5.78
CA ILE A 110 20.43 9.93 5.10
C ILE A 110 21.01 9.73 3.71
N VAL A 111 21.42 8.51 3.39
CA VAL A 111 21.99 8.13 2.10
C VAL A 111 21.20 6.97 1.54
N GLY A 112 20.58 7.13 0.37
CA GLY A 112 19.88 6.07 -0.34
C GLY A 112 20.65 5.63 -1.58
N GLU A 113 20.74 4.35 -1.80
CA GLU A 113 21.40 3.77 -2.97
C GLU A 113 20.51 2.71 -3.63
N ASN A 114 20.35 2.84 -4.96
CA ASN A 114 19.72 1.79 -5.75
C ASN A 114 20.67 0.60 -5.88
N ILE A 115 20.33 -0.52 -5.25
CA ILE A 115 21.14 -1.73 -5.22
C ILE A 115 20.70 -2.82 -6.20
N GLY A 116 19.84 -2.45 -7.15
CA GLY A 116 19.44 -3.30 -8.26
C GLY A 116 17.92 -3.39 -8.47
N SER A 117 17.53 -4.27 -9.39
CA SER A 117 16.13 -4.51 -9.67
C SER A 117 15.44 -5.26 -8.51
N TRP A 118 14.14 -5.09 -8.37
CA TRP A 118 13.37 -5.77 -7.34
C TRP A 118 13.45 -7.30 -7.42
N LEU A 119 13.70 -7.87 -8.61
CA LEU A 119 13.89 -9.32 -8.78
C LEU A 119 15.21 -9.82 -8.22
N ASP A 120 16.26 -8.99 -8.25
CA ASP A 120 17.63 -9.39 -7.90
C ASP A 120 17.99 -9.04 -6.46
N ILE A 121 17.18 -8.21 -5.78
CA ILE A 121 17.53 -7.70 -4.45
C ILE A 121 17.76 -8.80 -3.40
N PRO A 122 17.03 -9.93 -3.36
CA PRO A 122 17.33 -10.98 -2.39
C PRO A 122 18.73 -11.57 -2.55
N GLN A 123 19.23 -11.69 -3.79
CA GLN A 123 20.57 -12.16 -4.05
C GLN A 123 21.63 -11.12 -3.63
N THR A 124 21.33 -9.84 -3.80
CA THR A 124 22.21 -8.75 -3.34
C THR A 124 22.30 -8.75 -1.82
N VAL A 125 21.16 -8.79 -1.12
CA VAL A 125 21.11 -8.88 0.35
C VAL A 125 21.85 -10.14 0.85
N ALA A 126 21.63 -11.28 0.20
CA ALA A 126 22.31 -12.52 0.54
C ALA A 126 23.85 -12.40 0.48
N LYS A 127 24.37 -11.74 -0.55
CA LYS A 127 25.83 -11.52 -0.70
C LYS A 127 26.37 -10.62 0.41
N LEU A 128 25.69 -9.53 0.72
CA LEU A 128 26.07 -8.60 1.79
C LEU A 128 26.11 -9.33 3.15
N VAL A 129 25.05 -10.06 3.48
CA VAL A 129 24.97 -10.83 4.74
C VAL A 129 26.05 -11.90 4.82
N GLN A 130 26.29 -12.66 3.74
CA GLN A 130 27.30 -13.73 3.72
C GLN A 130 28.73 -13.21 3.78
N SER A 131 28.98 -11.98 3.31
CA SER A 131 30.28 -11.33 3.39
C SER A 131 30.50 -10.53 4.67
N ASP A 132 29.54 -10.53 5.60
CA ASP A 132 29.56 -9.68 6.80
C ASP A 132 29.75 -8.18 6.44
N ASP A 133 29.12 -7.76 5.34
CA ASP A 133 29.17 -6.40 4.82
C ASP A 133 28.09 -5.56 5.49
N ASP A 134 28.48 -4.51 6.19
CA ASP A 134 27.61 -3.61 6.94
C ASP A 134 27.43 -2.24 6.26
N THR A 135 27.58 -2.20 4.94
CA THR A 135 27.43 -0.97 4.15
C THR A 135 26.05 -0.34 4.32
N TYR A 136 24.99 -1.16 4.40
CA TYR A 136 23.62 -0.67 4.55
C TYR A 136 23.07 -0.94 5.96
N ASP A 137 22.37 0.05 6.50
CA ASP A 137 21.70 -0.04 7.80
C ASP A 137 20.31 -0.66 7.65
N VAL A 138 19.63 -0.41 6.52
CA VAL A 138 18.28 -0.90 6.22
C VAL A 138 18.09 -1.12 4.72
N PHE A 139 17.15 -2.00 4.39
CA PHE A 139 16.70 -2.22 3.01
C PHE A 139 15.25 -1.79 2.84
N CYS A 140 14.97 -1.03 1.75
CA CYS A 140 13.63 -0.72 1.29
C CYS A 140 13.35 -1.55 0.03
N MET A 141 12.44 -2.52 0.13
CA MET A 141 12.14 -3.48 -0.93
C MET A 141 10.67 -3.92 -0.89
N SER A 142 10.19 -4.53 -1.98
CA SER A 142 8.83 -5.01 -2.01
C SER A 142 8.57 -6.09 -0.97
N THR A 143 7.33 -6.16 -0.47
CA THR A 143 6.91 -7.13 0.55
C THR A 143 7.26 -8.56 0.15
N VAL A 144 7.04 -8.96 -1.12
CA VAL A 144 7.37 -10.30 -1.62
C VAL A 144 8.86 -10.62 -1.46
N GLN A 145 9.74 -9.68 -1.81
CA GLN A 145 11.19 -9.89 -1.71
C GLN A 145 11.67 -9.82 -0.26
N THR A 146 11.02 -9.00 0.55
CA THR A 146 11.27 -8.97 1.99
C THR A 146 10.99 -10.33 2.63
N PHE A 147 9.85 -10.96 2.32
CA PHE A 147 9.55 -12.32 2.78
C PHE A 147 10.59 -13.35 2.33
N ASN A 148 11.07 -13.26 1.09
CA ASN A 148 12.15 -14.13 0.63
C ASN A 148 13.41 -13.97 1.49
N CYS A 149 13.76 -12.76 1.90
CA CYS A 149 14.90 -12.50 2.79
C CYS A 149 14.64 -13.01 4.22
N VAL A 150 13.42 -12.87 4.75
CA VAL A 150 13.01 -13.41 6.06
C VAL A 150 13.17 -14.93 6.08
N LEU A 151 12.63 -15.63 5.07
CA LEU A 151 12.69 -17.09 4.97
C LEU A 151 14.12 -17.63 4.87
N GLN A 152 15.04 -16.82 4.37
CA GLN A 152 16.47 -17.16 4.29
C GLN A 152 17.27 -16.77 5.54
N GLY A 153 16.62 -16.09 6.50
CA GLY A 153 17.28 -15.64 7.74
C GLY A 153 18.26 -14.48 7.52
N TYR A 154 18.02 -13.64 6.53
CA TYR A 154 18.88 -12.49 6.22
C TYR A 154 18.52 -11.22 6.96
N LEU A 155 17.33 -11.15 7.57
CA LEU A 155 16.84 -9.99 8.30
C LEU A 155 16.88 -10.21 9.81
N CYS A 156 17.10 -9.14 10.55
CA CYS A 156 17.11 -9.17 12.01
C CYS A 156 15.67 -9.08 12.56
N ASP A 157 15.40 -9.79 13.64
CA ASP A 157 14.19 -9.61 14.42
C ASP A 157 14.23 -8.26 15.15
N ILE A 158 13.26 -7.40 14.85
CA ILE A 158 13.12 -6.07 15.42
C ILE A 158 12.06 -5.98 16.52
N SER A 159 11.37 -7.08 16.84
CA SER A 159 10.33 -7.11 17.88
C SER A 159 10.88 -6.78 19.28
N ALA A 160 12.15 -7.02 19.51
CA ALA A 160 12.83 -6.75 20.77
C ALA A 160 13.41 -5.32 20.89
N LEU A 161 13.15 -4.45 19.92
CA LEU A 161 13.59 -3.04 19.97
C LEU A 161 12.63 -2.20 20.79
N ASP A 162 13.01 -1.85 22.01
CA ASP A 162 12.19 -1.05 22.95
C ASP A 162 11.80 0.34 22.43
N VAL A 163 12.41 0.79 21.33
CA VAL A 163 12.19 2.11 20.73
C VAL A 163 11.10 2.11 19.66
N ILE A 164 10.59 0.95 19.26
CA ILE A 164 9.47 0.81 18.33
C ILE A 164 8.24 0.34 19.12
N ASN A 165 7.20 1.16 19.14
CA ASN A 165 5.88 0.73 19.56
C ASN A 165 5.02 0.52 18.31
N PHE A 166 4.79 -0.73 17.94
CA PHE A 166 3.99 -1.11 16.77
C PHE A 166 2.50 -0.76 16.90
N GLU A 167 2.02 -0.37 18.08
CA GLU A 167 0.64 0.09 18.29
C GLU A 167 0.45 1.58 17.95
N ASN A 168 1.52 2.30 17.63
CA ASN A 168 1.42 3.69 17.22
C ASN A 168 0.66 3.83 15.90
N PRO A 169 -0.13 4.91 15.73
CA PRO A 169 -1.09 5.03 14.62
C PRO A 169 -0.47 5.15 13.23
N TRP A 170 0.80 5.42 13.13
CA TRP A 170 1.55 5.50 11.86
C TRP A 170 2.10 4.17 11.34
N TRP A 171 1.92 3.07 12.08
CA TRP A 171 2.28 1.73 11.64
C TRP A 171 1.07 0.98 11.10
N ASP A 172 1.26 0.15 10.10
CA ASP A 172 0.29 -0.86 9.68
C ASP A 172 0.24 -2.00 10.69
N SER A 173 -0.15 -1.68 11.92
CA SER A 173 -0.03 -2.56 13.09
C SER A 173 -0.68 -3.92 12.87
N GLN A 174 -1.85 -3.94 12.21
CA GLN A 174 -2.54 -5.20 11.92
C GLN A 174 -1.75 -6.06 10.93
N ALA A 175 -1.23 -5.46 9.85
CA ALA A 175 -0.43 -6.19 8.88
C ALA A 175 0.89 -6.68 9.49
N ILE A 176 1.54 -5.86 10.31
CA ILE A 176 2.81 -6.20 10.96
C ILE A 176 2.62 -7.36 11.93
N LEU A 177 1.63 -7.27 12.83
CA LEU A 177 1.46 -8.24 13.92
C LEU A 177 0.75 -9.52 13.50
N GLU A 178 -0.15 -9.45 12.52
CA GLU A 178 -0.94 -10.61 12.10
C GLU A 178 -0.36 -11.33 10.87
N GLN A 179 0.24 -10.59 9.94
CA GLN A 179 0.69 -11.15 8.67
C GLN A 179 2.22 -11.25 8.59
N TYR A 180 2.93 -10.17 8.93
CA TYR A 180 4.39 -10.11 8.76
C TYR A 180 5.15 -10.90 9.83
N SER A 181 4.54 -11.09 10.99
CA SER A 181 5.09 -11.94 12.05
C SER A 181 4.89 -13.44 11.80
N HIS A 182 4.13 -13.83 10.78
CA HIS A 182 3.76 -15.24 10.49
C HIS A 182 3.14 -15.96 11.71
N GLY A 183 2.33 -15.26 12.50
CA GLY A 183 1.71 -15.82 13.71
C GLY A 183 2.67 -16.05 14.87
N THR A 184 3.92 -15.56 14.78
CA THR A 184 4.91 -15.55 15.85
C THR A 184 5.01 -14.16 16.49
N ASP A 185 5.78 -14.02 17.58
CA ASP A 185 6.05 -12.72 18.18
C ASP A 185 7.20 -11.96 17.48
N ASN A 186 7.81 -12.55 16.45
CA ASN A 186 8.95 -11.98 15.76
C ASN A 186 8.51 -11.03 14.65
N VAL A 187 9.15 -9.87 14.54
CA VAL A 187 8.92 -8.87 13.49
C VAL A 187 10.23 -8.61 12.76
N TYR A 188 10.24 -8.77 11.45
CA TYR A 188 11.44 -8.62 10.62
C TYR A 188 11.42 -7.41 9.70
N PHE A 189 10.28 -6.80 9.48
CA PHE A 189 10.12 -5.59 8.68
C PHE A 189 8.84 -4.84 9.07
N ILE A 190 8.74 -3.62 8.63
CA ILE A 190 7.68 -2.69 8.97
C ILE A 190 7.10 -2.04 7.71
N SER A 191 5.86 -1.61 7.81
CA SER A 191 5.11 -0.83 6.83
C SER A 191 4.29 0.23 7.56
N GLY A 192 3.84 1.25 6.86
CA GLY A 192 3.03 2.34 7.36
C GLY A 192 3.44 3.69 6.77
N ASP A 193 3.05 4.79 7.41
CA ASP A 193 3.24 6.18 6.92
C ASP A 193 4.70 6.59 6.63
N ILE A 194 5.66 5.75 6.98
CA ILE A 194 7.07 5.96 6.60
C ILE A 194 7.27 5.97 5.08
N ASN A 195 6.38 5.29 4.38
CA ASN A 195 6.41 5.15 2.93
C ASN A 195 5.02 5.36 2.34
N TYR A 196 4.76 6.52 1.74
CA TYR A 196 3.46 6.81 1.13
C TYR A 196 3.14 5.93 -0.10
N GLN A 197 4.08 5.12 -0.57
CA GLN A 197 3.85 4.21 -1.70
C GLN A 197 2.94 3.04 -1.35
N ASP A 198 2.79 2.69 -0.10
CA ASP A 198 1.82 1.69 0.33
C ASP A 198 0.38 2.17 0.09
N ASP A 199 0.07 3.45 0.42
CA ASP A 199 -1.19 4.08 0.05
C ASP A 199 -1.39 4.15 -1.47
N TYR A 200 -0.31 4.42 -2.21
CA TYR A 200 -0.32 4.50 -3.67
C TYR A 200 -0.62 3.16 -4.34
N ALA A 201 -0.25 2.08 -3.67
CA ALA A 201 -0.49 0.70 -4.11
C ALA A 201 -1.88 0.17 -3.73
N LEU A 202 -2.69 0.92 -2.99
CA LEU A 202 -4.05 0.50 -2.63
C LEU A 202 -4.86 0.23 -3.89
N SER A 203 -5.47 -0.95 -3.93
CA SER A 203 -6.33 -1.36 -5.03
C SER A 203 -7.73 -0.75 -4.90
N ALA A 204 -8.25 -0.25 -6.00
CA ALA A 204 -9.55 0.40 -6.08
C ALA A 204 -10.32 -0.03 -7.33
N VAL A 205 -11.62 0.18 -7.34
CA VAL A 205 -12.47 0.08 -8.52
C VAL A 205 -12.63 1.46 -9.11
N MET A 206 -12.23 1.66 -10.36
CA MET A 206 -12.46 2.89 -11.09
C MET A 206 -13.58 2.70 -12.09
N PHE A 207 -14.39 3.73 -12.33
CA PHE A 207 -15.52 3.65 -13.25
C PHE A 207 -15.64 4.91 -14.11
N ASN A 208 -15.99 4.74 -15.38
CA ASN A 208 -16.28 5.82 -16.30
C ASN A 208 -17.68 6.39 -15.98
N LYS A 209 -17.73 7.66 -15.55
CA LYS A 209 -18.98 8.30 -15.11
C LYS A 209 -19.98 8.44 -16.24
N ARG A 210 -19.54 8.73 -17.47
CA ARG A 210 -20.42 8.89 -18.62
C ARG A 210 -21.09 7.56 -19.00
N LEU A 211 -20.28 6.49 -19.14
CA LEU A 211 -20.80 5.16 -19.49
C LEU A 211 -21.78 4.66 -18.43
N CYS A 212 -21.47 4.85 -17.15
CA CYS A 212 -22.39 4.49 -16.06
C CYS A 212 -23.69 5.28 -16.12
N ALA A 213 -23.64 6.60 -16.39
CA ALA A 213 -24.82 7.42 -16.52
C ALA A 213 -25.71 7.01 -17.72
N GLU A 214 -25.12 6.58 -18.84
CA GLU A 214 -25.85 6.06 -20.01
C GLU A 214 -26.65 4.78 -19.70
N GLN A 215 -26.23 4.01 -18.71
CA GLN A 215 -26.91 2.81 -18.22
C GLN A 215 -27.78 3.08 -16.98
N ASP A 216 -27.98 4.35 -16.60
CA ASP A 216 -28.76 4.78 -15.42
C ASP A 216 -28.27 4.15 -14.11
N ILE A 217 -26.94 3.96 -13.96
CA ILE A 217 -26.31 3.45 -12.74
C ILE A 217 -25.47 4.53 -12.07
N GLN A 218 -25.52 4.56 -10.74
CA GLN A 218 -24.88 5.56 -9.89
C GLN A 218 -24.06 4.89 -8.78
N PRO A 219 -22.84 4.43 -9.06
CA PRO A 219 -22.08 3.62 -8.10
C PRO A 219 -21.84 4.30 -6.75
N TYR A 220 -21.68 5.63 -6.72
CA TYR A 220 -21.56 6.38 -5.47
C TYR A 220 -22.82 6.34 -4.60
N ASP A 221 -24.01 6.26 -5.20
CA ASP A 221 -25.25 6.15 -4.46
C ASP A 221 -25.41 4.76 -3.85
N ASP A 222 -24.93 3.72 -4.53
CA ASP A 222 -24.86 2.37 -3.96
C ASP A 222 -23.96 2.32 -2.72
N VAL A 223 -22.80 2.98 -2.77
CA VAL A 223 -21.93 3.09 -1.58
C VAL A 223 -22.63 3.79 -0.43
N ARG A 224 -23.28 4.95 -0.69
CA ARG A 224 -24.00 5.72 0.34
C ARG A 224 -25.19 4.94 0.94
N ASN A 225 -25.82 4.09 0.14
CA ASN A 225 -26.98 3.31 0.54
C ASN A 225 -26.62 1.92 1.07
N ASN A 226 -25.33 1.55 1.17
CA ASN A 226 -24.84 0.23 1.54
C ASN A 226 -25.35 -0.90 0.61
N THR A 227 -25.55 -0.58 -0.68
CA THR A 227 -25.95 -1.54 -1.73
C THR A 227 -24.80 -1.85 -2.70
N TRP A 228 -23.64 -1.24 -2.50
CA TRP A 228 -22.41 -1.56 -3.22
C TRP A 228 -21.87 -2.90 -2.74
N THR A 229 -22.15 -3.94 -3.48
CA THR A 229 -21.78 -5.33 -3.19
C THR A 229 -21.21 -5.99 -4.43
N VAL A 230 -20.49 -7.09 -4.27
CA VAL A 230 -19.96 -7.91 -5.39
C VAL A 230 -21.08 -8.25 -6.39
N ASP A 231 -22.27 -8.59 -5.93
CA ASP A 231 -23.41 -8.92 -6.80
C ASP A 231 -23.90 -7.69 -7.58
N THR A 232 -23.94 -6.52 -6.94
CA THR A 232 -24.30 -5.25 -7.61
C THR A 232 -23.23 -4.89 -8.65
N TYR A 233 -21.96 -4.99 -8.29
CA TYR A 233 -20.86 -4.73 -9.21
C TYR A 233 -20.91 -5.65 -10.42
N PHE A 234 -21.01 -6.96 -10.24
CA PHE A 234 -21.08 -7.92 -11.36
C PHE A 234 -22.31 -7.74 -12.22
N LYS A 235 -23.45 -7.35 -11.64
CA LYS A 235 -24.62 -6.96 -12.39
C LYS A 235 -24.33 -5.75 -13.30
N TYR A 236 -23.60 -4.74 -12.81
CA TYR A 236 -23.24 -3.59 -13.61
C TYR A 236 -22.30 -3.96 -14.74
N LEU A 237 -21.27 -4.78 -14.50
CA LEU A 237 -20.38 -5.25 -15.54
C LEU A 237 -21.14 -5.90 -16.71
N SER A 238 -22.19 -6.66 -16.42
CA SER A 238 -22.97 -7.36 -17.43
C SER A 238 -23.76 -6.44 -18.39
N LEU A 239 -23.87 -5.13 -18.08
CA LEU A 239 -24.56 -4.17 -18.94
C LEU A 239 -23.67 -3.66 -20.09
N PHE A 240 -22.36 -3.86 -20.03
CA PHE A 240 -21.41 -3.22 -20.96
C PHE A 240 -20.78 -4.14 -21.98
N GLY A 241 -20.76 -5.44 -21.78
CA GLY A 241 -20.10 -6.36 -22.71
C GLY A 241 -20.75 -6.36 -24.11
N ALA A 242 -20.00 -5.97 -25.14
CA ALA A 242 -20.50 -5.93 -26.52
C ALA A 242 -19.38 -6.19 -27.54
N ASP A 243 -19.67 -7.04 -28.55
CA ASP A 243 -18.90 -7.19 -29.77
C ASP A 243 -19.32 -6.04 -30.72
N LEU A 244 -18.49 -4.99 -30.76
CA LEU A 244 -18.83 -3.74 -31.47
C LEU A 244 -18.63 -3.87 -33.00
N ASP A 245 -17.72 -4.72 -33.47
CA ASP A 245 -17.48 -4.91 -34.89
C ASP A 245 -18.24 -6.12 -35.47
N GLY A 246 -18.91 -6.91 -34.64
CA GLY A 246 -19.78 -8.01 -35.03
C GLY A 246 -19.02 -9.23 -35.61
N ASN A 247 -17.72 -9.36 -35.28
CA ASN A 247 -16.89 -10.42 -35.85
C ASN A 247 -16.91 -11.74 -35.05
N GLY A 248 -17.59 -11.74 -33.89
CA GLY A 248 -17.72 -12.88 -32.96
C GLY A 248 -16.46 -13.15 -32.12
N LYS A 249 -15.54 -12.18 -32.04
CA LYS A 249 -14.34 -12.24 -31.21
C LYS A 249 -14.22 -10.98 -30.39
N TYR A 250 -13.79 -11.13 -29.13
CA TYR A 250 -13.55 -10.01 -28.24
C TYR A 250 -12.09 -9.58 -28.32
N THR A 251 -11.85 -8.34 -28.76
CA THR A 251 -10.55 -7.74 -28.99
C THR A 251 -10.48 -6.35 -28.34
N LYS A 252 -9.39 -5.63 -28.53
CA LYS A 252 -9.24 -4.25 -28.06
C LYS A 252 -10.23 -3.24 -28.69
N HIS A 253 -11.00 -3.64 -29.69
CA HIS A 253 -11.98 -2.81 -30.38
C HIS A 253 -13.40 -3.00 -29.88
N ASP A 254 -13.57 -3.87 -28.89
CA ASP A 254 -14.87 -4.23 -28.33
C ASP A 254 -15.06 -3.59 -26.96
N MET A 255 -16.29 -3.69 -26.44
CA MET A 255 -16.65 -3.11 -25.16
C MET A 255 -16.67 -4.18 -24.06
N TYR A 256 -16.10 -3.87 -22.92
CA TYR A 256 -16.06 -4.72 -21.74
C TYR A 256 -16.73 -4.04 -20.54
N GLY A 257 -17.25 -4.85 -19.63
CA GLY A 257 -17.71 -4.35 -18.33
C GLY A 257 -16.53 -3.87 -17.50
N ALA A 258 -15.55 -4.74 -17.29
CA ALA A 258 -14.29 -4.41 -16.66
C ALA A 258 -13.11 -5.12 -17.31
N THR A 259 -11.91 -4.66 -16.98
CA THR A 259 -10.64 -5.25 -17.42
C THR A 259 -9.66 -5.34 -16.26
N ASN A 260 -9.03 -6.48 -16.08
CA ASN A 260 -7.92 -6.69 -15.15
C ASN A 260 -7.13 -7.96 -15.52
N GLY A 261 -6.09 -8.27 -14.77
CA GLY A 261 -5.32 -9.50 -14.87
C GLY A 261 -5.93 -10.69 -14.10
N SER A 262 -5.23 -11.82 -14.14
CA SER A 262 -5.64 -13.06 -13.46
C SER A 262 -5.67 -12.96 -11.92
N GLY A 263 -5.09 -11.90 -11.34
CA GLY A 263 -5.06 -11.66 -9.89
C GLY A 263 -6.39 -11.23 -9.26
N ILE A 264 -7.44 -11.03 -10.04
CA ILE A 264 -8.73 -10.49 -9.59
C ILE A 264 -9.33 -11.26 -8.40
N LEU A 265 -9.17 -12.57 -8.34
CA LEU A 265 -9.66 -13.39 -7.23
C LEU A 265 -9.04 -12.94 -5.89
N SER A 266 -7.76 -12.61 -5.88
CA SER A 266 -7.05 -12.17 -4.68
C SER A 266 -7.62 -10.85 -4.15
N TYR A 267 -7.97 -9.92 -5.05
CA TYR A 267 -8.58 -8.63 -4.66
C TYR A 267 -9.95 -8.82 -4.01
N PHE A 268 -10.82 -9.64 -4.59
CA PHE A 268 -12.13 -9.90 -4.00
C PHE A 268 -12.06 -10.71 -2.70
N LEU A 269 -11.12 -11.64 -2.57
CA LEU A 269 -10.90 -12.34 -1.31
C LEU A 269 -10.43 -11.37 -0.22
N ALA A 270 -9.46 -10.51 -0.51
CA ALA A 270 -8.99 -9.49 0.42
C ALA A 270 -10.13 -8.53 0.81
N ALA A 271 -10.90 -8.04 -0.16
CA ALA A 271 -12.05 -7.15 0.08
C ALA A 271 -13.13 -7.81 0.93
N SER A 272 -13.27 -9.13 0.87
CA SER A 272 -14.21 -9.87 1.72
C SER A 272 -13.76 -9.98 3.19
N GLY A 273 -12.56 -9.51 3.52
CA GLY A 273 -11.96 -9.66 4.85
C GLY A 273 -11.39 -11.05 5.14
N GLU A 274 -11.22 -11.88 4.10
CA GLU A 274 -10.73 -13.24 4.24
C GLU A 274 -9.28 -13.35 3.77
N HIS A 275 -8.48 -14.06 4.55
CA HIS A 275 -7.13 -14.45 4.19
C HIS A 275 -7.09 -15.90 3.72
N LEU A 276 -6.57 -16.14 2.53
CA LEU A 276 -6.48 -17.50 1.96
C LEU A 276 -5.44 -18.33 2.70
N VAL A 277 -4.34 -17.71 3.09
CA VAL A 277 -3.28 -18.33 3.89
C VAL A 277 -3.30 -17.71 5.28
N CYS A 278 -3.39 -18.52 6.30
CA CYS A 278 -3.33 -18.14 7.70
C CYS A 278 -2.20 -18.88 8.40
N PHE A 279 -1.81 -18.42 9.59
CA PHE A 279 -0.80 -19.07 10.41
C PHE A 279 -1.39 -19.50 11.74
N ASP A 280 -0.98 -20.66 12.24
CA ASP A 280 -1.30 -21.09 13.59
C ASP A 280 -0.36 -20.42 14.62
N LYS A 281 -0.59 -20.70 15.91
CA LYS A 281 0.22 -20.12 17.00
C LYS A 281 1.68 -20.58 16.99
N GLU A 282 1.97 -21.66 16.31
CA GLU A 282 3.31 -22.20 16.11
C GLU A 282 3.98 -21.65 14.85
N GLY A 283 3.29 -20.76 14.09
CA GLY A 283 3.79 -20.18 12.85
C GLY A 283 3.67 -21.10 11.63
N ASN A 284 2.90 -22.19 11.70
CA ASN A 284 2.70 -23.05 10.55
C ASN A 284 1.59 -22.50 9.65
N ALA A 285 1.89 -22.37 8.36
CA ALA A 285 0.91 -21.92 7.38
C ALA A 285 -0.15 -22.98 7.11
N TYR A 286 -1.42 -22.54 7.00
CA TYR A 286 -2.53 -23.39 6.56
C TYR A 286 -3.44 -22.64 5.60
N LEU A 287 -4.14 -23.38 4.73
CA LEU A 287 -5.16 -22.81 3.86
C LEU A 287 -6.47 -22.64 4.62
N ASN A 288 -6.94 -21.41 4.68
CA ASN A 288 -8.28 -21.12 5.14
C ASN A 288 -9.29 -21.54 4.07
N SER A 289 -10.22 -22.40 4.41
CA SER A 289 -11.19 -23.01 3.49
C SER A 289 -12.62 -22.91 4.03
N ASN A 290 -12.98 -21.73 4.55
CA ASN A 290 -14.32 -21.48 5.04
C ASN A 290 -15.34 -21.28 3.89
N GLU A 291 -16.62 -21.28 4.22
CA GLU A 291 -17.72 -21.14 3.26
C GLU A 291 -17.64 -19.81 2.49
N ARG A 292 -17.26 -18.72 3.16
CA ARG A 292 -17.16 -17.37 2.54
C ARG A 292 -16.11 -17.32 1.44
N ILE A 293 -14.96 -17.93 1.65
CA ILE A 293 -13.90 -18.03 0.62
C ILE A 293 -14.43 -18.77 -0.61
N PHE A 294 -15.14 -19.89 -0.42
CA PHE A 294 -15.72 -20.64 -1.54
C PHE A 294 -16.81 -19.86 -2.26
N ASP A 295 -17.65 -19.12 -1.54
CA ASP A 295 -18.69 -18.28 -2.15
C ASP A 295 -18.10 -17.18 -3.01
N VAL A 296 -17.11 -16.44 -2.48
CA VAL A 296 -16.41 -15.38 -3.23
C VAL A 296 -15.69 -15.97 -4.45
N ALA A 297 -14.93 -17.05 -4.24
CA ALA A 297 -14.21 -17.70 -5.33
C ALA A 297 -15.15 -18.18 -6.43
N ASN A 298 -16.28 -18.81 -6.09
CA ASN A 298 -17.27 -19.26 -7.07
C ASN A 298 -17.89 -18.09 -7.86
N LYS A 299 -18.24 -16.99 -7.20
CA LYS A 299 -18.77 -15.80 -7.86
C LYS A 299 -17.77 -15.22 -8.86
N VAL A 300 -16.53 -15.01 -8.45
CA VAL A 300 -15.47 -14.48 -9.30
C VAL A 300 -15.16 -15.42 -10.46
N LEU A 301 -14.99 -16.72 -10.20
CA LEU A 301 -14.68 -17.70 -11.24
C LEU A 301 -15.83 -17.86 -12.26
N ASN A 302 -17.07 -17.74 -11.83
CA ASN A 302 -18.22 -17.76 -12.75
C ASN A 302 -18.23 -16.53 -13.67
N LEU A 303 -17.85 -15.35 -13.15
CA LEU A 303 -17.71 -14.15 -13.95
C LEU A 303 -16.60 -14.28 -15.01
N VAL A 304 -15.41 -14.67 -14.58
CA VAL A 304 -14.22 -14.64 -15.46
C VAL A 304 -14.13 -15.82 -16.42
N ASN A 305 -14.82 -16.94 -16.16
CA ASN A 305 -14.83 -18.12 -17.03
C ASN A 305 -15.95 -18.13 -18.06
N ASP A 306 -16.88 -17.19 -18.01
CA ASP A 306 -17.92 -17.11 -19.05
C ASP A 306 -17.37 -16.50 -20.32
N LYS A 307 -16.85 -17.38 -21.19
CA LYS A 307 -16.26 -16.97 -22.48
C LYS A 307 -17.27 -16.33 -23.45
N ASN A 308 -18.55 -16.44 -23.18
CA ASN A 308 -19.62 -15.86 -24.01
C ASN A 308 -20.10 -14.51 -23.47
N ASN A 309 -19.60 -14.11 -22.30
CA ASN A 309 -19.95 -12.85 -21.68
C ASN A 309 -18.71 -11.96 -21.56
N PRO A 310 -18.60 -10.91 -22.36
CA PRO A 310 -17.48 -9.98 -22.31
C PRO A 310 -17.58 -9.00 -21.16
N SER A 311 -18.40 -9.28 -20.15
CA SER A 311 -18.50 -8.44 -18.96
C SER A 311 -17.15 -8.24 -18.27
N TYR A 312 -16.25 -9.22 -18.44
CA TYR A 312 -14.94 -9.15 -17.82
C TYR A 312 -13.82 -9.63 -18.76
N CYS A 313 -12.85 -8.76 -19.03
CA CYS A 313 -11.65 -9.09 -19.79
C CYS A 313 -10.50 -9.46 -18.85
N ILE A 314 -10.08 -10.73 -18.83
CA ILE A 314 -8.81 -11.12 -18.23
C ILE A 314 -7.71 -10.97 -19.26
N VAL A 315 -6.86 -9.97 -19.06
CA VAL A 315 -5.81 -9.56 -20.00
C VAL A 315 -4.87 -10.71 -20.32
N ASP A 316 -4.38 -11.44 -19.33
CA ASP A 316 -3.43 -12.56 -19.51
C ASP A 316 -4.08 -13.82 -20.11
N ALA A 317 -5.38 -13.91 -20.13
CA ALA A 317 -6.10 -15.05 -20.70
C ALA A 317 -6.62 -14.78 -22.13
N ASN A 318 -6.61 -13.53 -22.57
CA ASN A 318 -7.05 -13.14 -23.91
C ASN A 318 -5.84 -12.93 -24.85
N PRO A 319 -5.59 -13.82 -25.82
CA PRO A 319 -4.41 -13.72 -26.69
C PRO A 319 -4.41 -12.49 -27.61
N ALA A 320 -5.53 -11.78 -27.73
CA ALA A 320 -5.66 -10.55 -28.51
C ALA A 320 -5.41 -9.28 -27.69
N ILE A 321 -5.26 -9.41 -26.36
CA ILE A 321 -5.12 -8.29 -25.43
C ILE A 321 -3.98 -8.64 -24.46
N ASP A 322 -2.82 -8.01 -24.67
CA ASP A 322 -1.72 -8.07 -23.72
C ASP A 322 -1.89 -7.04 -22.59
N TRP A 323 -0.99 -7.02 -21.63
CA TRP A 323 -1.02 -6.08 -20.52
C TRP A 323 -0.98 -4.61 -20.94
N VAL A 324 -0.25 -4.28 -22.01
CA VAL A 324 -0.18 -2.92 -22.52
C VAL A 324 -1.52 -2.49 -23.09
N ILE A 325 -2.12 -3.35 -23.92
CA ILE A 325 -3.45 -3.10 -24.52
C ILE A 325 -4.51 -3.06 -23.42
N GLY A 326 -4.48 -4.01 -22.47
CA GLY A 326 -5.43 -4.06 -21.35
C GLY A 326 -5.45 -2.78 -20.53
N GLY A 327 -4.28 -2.22 -20.26
CA GLY A 327 -4.14 -0.96 -19.55
C GLY A 327 -4.73 0.25 -20.29
N THR A 328 -4.96 0.15 -21.60
CA THR A 328 -5.55 1.22 -22.41
C THR A 328 -7.05 1.10 -22.61
N LEU A 329 -7.68 -0.02 -22.28
CA LEU A 329 -9.11 -0.23 -22.54
C LEU A 329 -9.99 0.74 -21.76
N PHE A 330 -9.76 0.89 -20.47
CA PHE A 330 -10.52 1.82 -19.64
C PHE A 330 -10.30 3.29 -20.03
N PRO A 331 -9.05 3.79 -20.18
CA PRO A 331 -8.81 5.16 -20.63
C PRO A 331 -9.40 5.48 -22.00
N ASN A 332 -9.50 4.51 -22.89
CA ASN A 332 -10.06 4.68 -24.23
C ASN A 332 -11.55 4.30 -24.34
N GLU A 333 -12.25 4.20 -23.20
CA GLU A 333 -13.68 3.91 -23.13
C GLU A 333 -14.12 2.56 -23.72
N HIS A 334 -13.20 1.61 -23.81
CA HIS A 334 -13.47 0.21 -24.16
C HIS A 334 -13.74 -0.68 -22.94
N ALA A 335 -13.72 -0.12 -21.73
CA ALA A 335 -14.19 -0.74 -20.51
C ALA A 335 -14.92 0.31 -19.63
N ALA A 336 -16.01 -0.08 -19.00
CA ALA A 336 -16.75 0.80 -18.11
C ALA A 336 -16.14 0.90 -16.72
N PHE A 337 -15.46 -0.16 -16.29
CA PHE A 337 -14.76 -0.26 -15.01
C PHE A 337 -13.34 -0.81 -15.22
N THR A 338 -12.50 -0.55 -14.25
CA THR A 338 -11.20 -1.23 -14.09
C THR A 338 -10.87 -1.36 -12.62
N GLU A 339 -10.23 -2.46 -12.24
CA GLU A 339 -9.63 -2.62 -10.92
C GLU A 339 -8.12 -2.44 -11.05
N ASP A 340 -7.61 -1.42 -10.39
CA ASP A 340 -6.17 -1.15 -10.40
C ASP A 340 -5.78 -0.42 -9.12
N SER A 341 -4.50 -0.21 -8.93
CA SER A 341 -4.00 0.58 -7.81
C SER A 341 -4.21 2.09 -8.03
N ILE A 342 -4.33 2.82 -6.94
CA ILE A 342 -4.61 4.27 -6.94
C ILE A 342 -3.56 5.05 -7.75
N HIS A 343 -2.31 4.56 -7.84
CA HIS A 343 -1.29 5.23 -8.63
C HIS A 343 -1.70 5.46 -10.09
N LYS A 344 -2.52 4.58 -10.67
CA LYS A 344 -3.02 4.73 -12.05
C LYS A 344 -3.87 5.98 -12.26
N ILE A 345 -4.41 6.55 -11.21
CA ILE A 345 -5.13 7.83 -11.28
C ILE A 345 -4.25 8.94 -11.86
N ASN A 346 -2.95 8.93 -11.53
CA ASN A 346 -2.01 9.92 -12.07
C ASN A 346 -1.86 9.82 -13.59
N GLU A 347 -1.84 8.62 -14.14
CA GLU A 347 -1.79 8.40 -15.58
C GLU A 347 -3.14 8.75 -16.22
N MET A 348 -4.23 8.23 -15.65
CA MET A 348 -5.59 8.39 -16.19
C MET A 348 -6.03 9.84 -16.28
N ARG A 349 -5.73 10.68 -15.28
CA ARG A 349 -6.11 12.10 -15.28
C ARG A 349 -5.48 12.92 -16.41
N PHE A 350 -4.41 12.42 -17.05
CA PHE A 350 -3.76 13.07 -18.18
C PHE A 350 -4.11 12.42 -19.52
N THR A 351 -4.65 11.22 -19.51
CA THR A 351 -4.92 10.44 -20.74
C THR A 351 -6.40 10.31 -21.04
N MET A 352 -7.28 10.36 -20.03
CA MET A 352 -8.72 10.28 -20.22
C MET A 352 -9.32 11.65 -20.55
N GLU A 353 -10.21 11.68 -21.55
CA GLU A 353 -11.00 12.85 -21.87
C GLU A 353 -12.25 12.96 -20.96
N GLU A 354 -12.80 11.82 -20.54
CA GLU A 354 -14.01 11.73 -19.71
C GLU A 354 -13.68 11.58 -18.23
N ASP A 355 -14.58 12.07 -17.40
CA ASP A 355 -14.48 11.95 -15.95
C ASP A 355 -14.65 10.51 -15.48
N PHE A 356 -13.85 10.12 -14.53
CA PHE A 356 -13.99 8.83 -13.83
C PHE A 356 -14.22 9.00 -12.32
N GLY A 357 -14.70 7.96 -11.69
CA GLY A 357 -14.86 7.87 -10.25
C GLY A 357 -13.99 6.75 -9.66
N VAL A 358 -13.80 6.80 -8.36
CA VAL A 358 -13.00 5.81 -7.59
C VAL A 358 -13.82 5.30 -6.42
N LEU A 359 -13.82 3.99 -6.22
CA LEU A 359 -14.56 3.28 -5.19
C LEU A 359 -13.65 2.25 -4.50
N ALA A 360 -13.94 1.93 -3.27
CA ALA A 360 -13.42 0.71 -2.67
C ALA A 360 -13.99 -0.53 -3.40
N PHE A 361 -13.34 -1.68 -3.25
CA PHE A 361 -13.93 -2.94 -3.71
C PHE A 361 -15.29 -3.19 -3.05
N ALA A 362 -16.18 -3.87 -3.79
CA ALA A 362 -17.56 -4.14 -3.39
C ALA A 362 -17.69 -5.29 -2.38
#